data_515ef176565e3fe0d10c8299583b8bba
#
_entry.id   515ef176565e3fe0d10c8299583b8bba
#
_cell.length_a   1.000
_cell.length_b   1.000
_cell.length_c   1.000
_cell.angle_alpha   90.00
_cell.angle_beta   90.00
_cell.angle_gamma   90.00
#
_symmetry.space_group_name_H-M   'P 1'
#
loop_
_entity.id
_entity.type
_entity.pdbx_description
1 polymer ?
#
loop_
_entity_poly.entity_id
_entity_poly.type
_entity_poly.pdbx_seq_one_letter_code
_entity_poly.pdbx_strand_id
1 'polypeptide(L)'
;MANTKQPELKEPGPSDNQLIDYKKSNKTEQLTTGYGRPIGERSTVITVGPRGPLLLSDFPYIEDTQRFDRERIPERVVHAKGGGAFGVFEATDDISDICKAKVLKKGTKTRVLARFSTVAGESGSADTVRDPRGFAIKMYTEEGIWDLVANNTPIFFVRDPFLFQMFIHSQKRNPQTHLKDPNMVWDFFASNPQATHQFLFLYSDRGVPDGFRHMHGYGSHTFKMVNDKDEFVWVKFHFRTDQGIKNVEPERAKILAGEQPDCALADLYNAIAKKDYPSWTLYVQVATHEQVQKFSFNPFDLTKVFSQKEFPLRRVGKMTLNENPENYFTQIEQAAFSPAHMPPGIEASPDKMLQGRLFSYADTHLHRLGTNYLLIPVNNPETNKNVKVCTYQRDGAMQVGHNQNGCPNYYRNTFHGPEVTKPEKHLEHATFESGMAARHEANDDDNFSQPRVFYQKVLDDRGRAHLIQNIVEHLQQCTDKDIISRAVAVLANVDDDFGRQLATRLNVNLPKKH
;
A
#
# COMPACT_ATOMS: atom_id res chain seq x y z
N MET A 1 0.61 -16.27 45.37
CA MET A 1 -0.60 -15.53 44.92
C MET A 1 -0.12 -14.43 44.02
N ALA A 2 -0.28 -14.62 42.71
CA ALA A 2 0.11 -13.61 41.71
C ALA A 2 -0.92 -12.45 41.80
N ASN A 3 -0.40 -11.26 42.05
CA ASN A 3 -1.16 -10.03 42.09
C ASN A 3 -1.61 -9.70 40.66
N THR A 4 -2.77 -10.21 40.24
CA THR A 4 -3.41 -9.83 38.97
C THR A 4 -3.93 -8.41 39.14
N LYS A 5 -3.10 -7.41 38.79
CA LYS A 5 -3.61 -6.06 38.52
C LYS A 5 -4.73 -6.20 37.51
N GLN A 6 -5.94 -5.78 37.86
CA GLN A 6 -7.01 -5.60 36.88
C GLN A 6 -6.47 -4.71 35.75
N PRO A 7 -6.76 -5.04 34.50
CA PRO A 7 -6.34 -4.17 33.38
C PRO A 7 -6.97 -2.78 33.64
N GLU A 8 -6.13 -1.75 33.66
CA GLU A 8 -6.61 -0.37 33.64
C GLU A 8 -7.48 -0.20 32.40
N LEU A 9 -8.77 0.08 32.63
CA LEU A 9 -9.69 0.44 31.56
C LEU A 9 -9.12 1.67 30.86
N LYS A 10 -8.72 1.51 29.61
CA LYS A 10 -8.22 2.61 28.76
C LYS A 10 -9.30 3.69 28.69
N GLU A 11 -8.96 4.93 29.03
CA GLU A 11 -9.91 6.04 28.85
C GLU A 11 -10.39 6.10 27.39
N PRO A 12 -11.72 6.25 27.17
CA PRO A 12 -12.28 6.29 25.83
C PRO A 12 -11.65 7.41 24.97
N GLY A 13 -11.16 7.07 23.80
CA GLY A 13 -10.64 8.04 22.83
C GLY A 13 -11.74 8.65 21.96
N PRO A 14 -11.38 9.59 21.06
CA PRO A 14 -12.32 10.14 20.09
C PRO A 14 -13.04 9.09 19.23
N SER A 15 -12.36 8.03 18.81
CA SER A 15 -12.96 6.92 18.07
C SER A 15 -14.08 6.22 18.84
N ASP A 16 -13.91 6.08 20.15
CA ASP A 16 -14.89 5.41 21.03
C ASP A 16 -16.12 6.30 21.29
N ASN A 17 -15.95 7.62 21.16
CA ASN A 17 -16.99 8.63 21.40
C ASN A 17 -17.68 9.13 20.11
N GLN A 18 -17.30 8.64 18.94
CA GLN A 18 -17.78 9.15 17.65
C GLN A 18 -19.31 9.19 17.53
N LEU A 19 -20.02 8.12 17.92
CA LEU A 19 -21.49 8.08 17.89
C LEU A 19 -22.14 9.03 18.90
N ILE A 20 -21.49 9.28 20.03
CA ILE A 20 -21.97 10.26 21.03
C ILE A 20 -21.85 11.68 20.46
N ASP A 21 -20.77 11.97 19.77
CA ASP A 21 -20.55 13.28 19.15
C ASP A 21 -21.45 13.48 17.93
N TYR A 22 -21.68 12.44 17.14
CA TYR A 22 -22.70 12.45 16.07
C TYR A 22 -24.07 12.78 16.63
N LYS A 23 -24.51 12.14 17.73
CA LYS A 23 -25.79 12.41 18.40
C LYS A 23 -25.93 13.86 18.88
N LYS A 24 -24.84 14.50 19.33
CA LYS A 24 -24.85 15.91 19.79
C LYS A 24 -24.97 16.90 18.63
N SER A 25 -24.36 16.58 17.48
CA SER A 25 -24.25 17.50 16.33
C SER A 25 -25.34 17.35 15.28
N ASN A 26 -26.08 16.23 15.30
CA ASN A 26 -27.10 15.93 14.27
C ASN A 26 -28.52 15.94 14.83
N LYS A 27 -29.47 16.25 13.98
CA LYS A 27 -30.90 16.16 14.25
C LYS A 27 -31.47 14.94 13.55
N THR A 28 -32.54 14.37 14.14
CA THR A 28 -33.28 13.26 13.53
C THR A 28 -33.96 13.73 12.24
N GLU A 29 -33.65 13.08 11.13
CA GLU A 29 -34.28 13.31 9.86
C GLU A 29 -35.38 12.27 9.58
N GLN A 30 -36.28 12.57 8.64
CA GLN A 30 -37.30 11.63 8.19
C GLN A 30 -36.66 10.49 7.40
N LEU A 31 -36.90 9.24 7.83
CA LEU A 31 -36.45 8.07 7.11
C LEU A 31 -37.21 7.93 5.77
N THR A 32 -36.46 7.62 4.70
CA THR A 32 -37.02 7.45 3.34
C THR A 32 -36.49 6.18 2.68
N THR A 33 -37.16 5.74 1.64
CA THR A 33 -36.59 4.81 0.63
C THR A 33 -35.45 5.48 -0.14
N GLY A 34 -34.69 4.70 -0.92
CA GLY A 34 -33.61 5.23 -1.78
C GLY A 34 -34.09 6.15 -2.90
N TYR A 35 -35.40 6.14 -3.23
CA TYR A 35 -36.04 7.07 -4.17
C TYR A 35 -36.82 8.19 -3.48
N GLY A 36 -36.62 8.39 -2.15
CA GLY A 36 -37.08 9.57 -1.42
C GLY A 36 -38.48 9.48 -0.82
N ARG A 37 -39.18 8.33 -0.89
CA ARG A 37 -40.50 8.17 -0.26
C ARG A 37 -40.38 8.04 1.25
N PRO A 38 -41.08 8.82 2.08
CA PRO A 38 -41.09 8.65 3.53
C PRO A 38 -41.55 7.26 3.95
N ILE A 39 -40.89 6.68 4.94
CA ILE A 39 -41.19 5.37 5.53
C ILE A 39 -41.83 5.59 6.91
N GLY A 40 -43.02 4.98 7.11
CA GLY A 40 -43.74 5.08 8.39
C GLY A 40 -43.39 4.01 9.41
N GLU A 41 -42.90 2.85 8.97
CA GLU A 41 -42.56 1.72 9.81
C GLU A 41 -41.39 0.94 9.17
N ARG A 42 -40.44 0.49 9.99
CA ARG A 42 -39.27 -0.29 9.54
C ARG A 42 -38.90 -1.44 10.49
N SER A 43 -39.64 -1.64 11.56
CA SER A 43 -39.35 -2.72 12.53
C SER A 43 -40.15 -3.99 12.26
N THR A 44 -41.22 -3.90 11.44
CA THR A 44 -42.08 -5.02 11.08
C THR A 44 -42.45 -4.98 9.61
N VAL A 45 -42.53 -6.17 9.00
CA VAL A 45 -42.94 -6.35 7.60
C VAL A 45 -44.45 -6.41 7.48
N ILE A 46 -44.99 -6.12 6.29
CA ILE A 46 -46.42 -6.28 5.99
C ILE A 46 -46.75 -7.75 5.81
N THR A 47 -47.71 -8.26 6.61
CA THR A 47 -48.15 -9.65 6.55
C THR A 47 -49.66 -9.77 6.40
N VAL A 48 -50.13 -10.93 5.95
CA VAL A 48 -51.56 -11.27 5.94
C VAL A 48 -51.96 -11.74 7.35
N GLY A 49 -52.56 -10.83 8.15
CA GLY A 49 -52.83 -11.06 9.55
C GLY A 49 -51.54 -11.10 10.42
N PRO A 50 -51.69 -11.19 11.75
CA PRO A 50 -50.55 -11.04 12.68
C PRO A 50 -49.48 -12.15 12.58
N ARG A 51 -49.78 -13.26 11.95
CA ARG A 51 -48.94 -14.45 11.83
C ARG A 51 -48.92 -15.01 10.40
N GLY A 52 -49.40 -14.25 9.46
CA GLY A 52 -49.51 -14.68 8.06
C GLY A 52 -48.19 -14.48 7.27
N PRO A 53 -48.22 -14.85 5.98
CA PRO A 53 -47.07 -14.67 5.10
C PRO A 53 -46.80 -13.18 4.82
N LEU A 54 -45.55 -12.88 4.48
CA LEU A 54 -45.08 -11.59 3.99
C LEU A 54 -45.72 -11.25 2.65
N LEU A 55 -46.08 -9.99 2.42
CA LEU A 55 -46.54 -9.47 1.16
C LEU A 55 -45.44 -8.85 0.31
N LEU A 56 -45.39 -9.20 -0.97
CA LEU A 56 -44.44 -8.59 -1.93
C LEU A 56 -44.67 -7.09 -2.20
N SER A 57 -45.78 -6.53 -1.68
CA SER A 57 -46.05 -5.09 -1.73
C SER A 57 -45.31 -4.28 -0.67
N ASP A 58 -44.50 -4.91 0.20
CA ASP A 58 -43.67 -4.23 1.16
C ASP A 58 -42.36 -3.74 0.49
N PHE A 59 -42.48 -2.68 -0.31
CA PHE A 59 -41.33 -2.13 -1.07
C PHE A 59 -40.17 -1.67 -0.20
N PRO A 60 -40.37 -1.03 0.97
CA PRO A 60 -39.24 -0.66 1.83
C PRO A 60 -38.40 -1.86 2.27
N TYR A 61 -39.06 -2.96 2.66
CA TYR A 61 -38.37 -4.19 3.05
C TYR A 61 -37.60 -4.82 1.88
N ILE A 62 -38.21 -4.86 0.70
CA ILE A 62 -37.57 -5.42 -0.51
C ILE A 62 -36.33 -4.61 -0.87
N GLU A 63 -36.41 -3.27 -0.85
CA GLU A 63 -35.26 -2.41 -1.14
C GLU A 63 -34.13 -2.59 -0.12
N ASP A 64 -34.46 -2.61 1.17
CA ASP A 64 -33.50 -2.82 2.24
C ASP A 64 -32.77 -4.16 2.09
N THR A 65 -33.52 -5.24 1.83
CA THR A 65 -32.93 -6.58 1.65
C THR A 65 -32.01 -6.62 0.42
N GLN A 66 -32.45 -6.04 -0.70
CA GLN A 66 -31.64 -5.97 -1.91
C GLN A 66 -30.33 -5.18 -1.70
N ARG A 67 -30.34 -4.12 -0.90
CA ARG A 67 -29.15 -3.35 -0.57
C ARG A 67 -28.24 -4.11 0.38
N PHE A 68 -28.79 -4.69 1.43
CA PHE A 68 -28.05 -5.49 2.41
C PHE A 68 -27.29 -6.65 1.76
N ASP A 69 -27.94 -7.40 0.87
CA ASP A 69 -27.33 -8.54 0.17
C ASP A 69 -26.15 -8.12 -0.72
N ARG A 70 -26.01 -6.83 -1.03
CA ARG A 70 -25.00 -6.25 -1.94
C ARG A 70 -24.13 -5.17 -1.31
N GLU A 71 -24.07 -5.13 0.03
CA GLU A 71 -23.22 -4.16 0.76
C GLU A 71 -21.72 -4.39 0.59
N ARG A 72 -21.33 -5.60 0.16
CA ARG A 72 -19.92 -5.98 0.03
C ARG A 72 -19.46 -5.82 -1.41
N ILE A 73 -18.25 -5.28 -1.56
CA ILE A 73 -17.44 -5.42 -2.77
C ILE A 73 -16.33 -6.42 -2.49
N PRO A 74 -15.71 -7.05 -3.50
CA PRO A 74 -14.54 -7.89 -3.27
C PRO A 74 -13.47 -7.13 -2.48
N GLU A 75 -12.93 -7.76 -1.43
CA GLU A 75 -11.78 -7.17 -0.76
C GLU A 75 -10.57 -7.12 -1.69
N ARG A 76 -9.61 -6.24 -1.42
CA ARG A 76 -8.35 -6.21 -2.18
C ARG A 76 -7.65 -7.55 -2.05
N VAL A 77 -7.10 -8.07 -3.16
CA VAL A 77 -6.38 -9.37 -3.17
C VAL A 77 -5.19 -9.37 -2.21
N VAL A 78 -4.58 -8.23 -2.00
CA VAL A 78 -3.60 -7.89 -0.96
C VAL A 78 -3.95 -6.51 -0.39
N HIS A 79 -3.48 -6.20 0.81
CA HIS A 79 -3.79 -4.95 1.50
C HIS A 79 -5.28 -4.79 1.88
N ALA A 80 -6.00 -5.88 2.13
CA ALA A 80 -7.43 -5.84 2.47
C ALA A 80 -7.68 -5.10 3.79
N LYS A 81 -6.97 -5.45 4.86
CA LYS A 81 -7.02 -4.74 6.14
C LYS A 81 -6.26 -3.42 6.06
N GLY A 82 -6.92 -2.32 6.36
CA GLY A 82 -6.26 -1.02 6.39
C GLY A 82 -7.20 0.13 6.71
N GLY A 83 -6.63 1.31 6.83
CA GLY A 83 -7.33 2.57 7.06
C GLY A 83 -6.60 3.72 6.41
N GLY A 84 -7.19 4.92 6.45
CA GLY A 84 -6.58 6.06 5.81
C GLY A 84 -7.08 7.38 6.38
N ALA A 85 -6.44 8.45 5.92
CA ALA A 85 -6.79 9.81 6.27
C ALA A 85 -6.43 10.76 5.13
N PHE A 86 -7.10 11.89 5.10
CA PHE A 86 -6.79 12.99 4.19
C PHE A 86 -5.82 13.98 4.82
N GLY A 87 -5.21 14.77 3.96
CA GLY A 87 -4.29 15.80 4.38
C GLY A 87 -3.77 16.65 3.24
N VAL A 88 -2.59 17.22 3.44
CA VAL A 88 -1.94 18.10 2.48
C VAL A 88 -0.47 17.70 2.32
N PHE A 89 -0.03 17.61 1.08
CA PHE A 89 1.39 17.61 0.72
C PHE A 89 1.80 19.03 0.32
N GLU A 90 2.90 19.51 0.86
CA GLU A 90 3.52 20.80 0.50
C GLU A 90 4.93 20.56 -0.03
N ALA A 91 5.19 20.98 -1.26
CA ALA A 91 6.54 21.01 -1.83
C ALA A 91 7.32 22.17 -1.20
N THR A 92 8.25 21.85 -0.31
CA THR A 92 8.98 22.87 0.49
C THR A 92 10.30 23.29 -0.14
N ASP A 93 10.86 22.41 -0.98
CA ASP A 93 12.20 22.60 -1.56
C ASP A 93 12.12 22.64 -3.08
N ASP A 94 13.07 23.33 -3.70
CA ASP A 94 13.14 23.40 -5.16
C ASP A 94 13.90 22.19 -5.71
N ILE A 95 13.22 21.46 -6.61
CA ILE A 95 13.79 20.34 -7.38
C ILE A 95 13.50 20.48 -8.89
N SER A 96 13.25 21.69 -9.37
CA SER A 96 12.98 22.00 -10.78
C SER A 96 14.13 21.62 -11.72
N ASP A 97 15.34 21.51 -11.18
CA ASP A 97 16.50 20.99 -11.92
C ASP A 97 16.36 19.54 -12.34
N ILE A 98 15.53 18.74 -11.68
CA ILE A 98 15.36 17.30 -11.96
C ILE A 98 13.92 16.92 -12.34
N CYS A 99 12.91 17.76 -12.02
CA CYS A 99 11.51 17.39 -12.26
C CYS A 99 10.64 18.58 -12.63
N LYS A 100 9.86 18.46 -13.71
CA LYS A 100 8.91 19.48 -14.19
C LYS A 100 7.50 19.35 -13.60
N ALA A 101 7.18 18.27 -12.86
CA ALA A 101 5.85 18.03 -12.30
C ALA A 101 5.41 19.18 -11.37
N LYS A 102 4.26 19.82 -11.64
CA LYS A 102 3.78 20.97 -10.88
C LYS A 102 3.55 20.69 -9.41
N VAL A 103 3.13 19.46 -9.07
CA VAL A 103 2.94 19.03 -7.68
C VAL A 103 4.22 19.14 -6.86
N LEU A 104 5.40 19.06 -7.48
CA LEU A 104 6.71 19.15 -6.85
C LEU A 104 7.35 20.54 -6.97
N LYS A 105 6.65 21.51 -7.57
CA LYS A 105 7.11 22.90 -7.62
C LYS A 105 7.03 23.54 -6.23
N LYS A 106 8.12 24.10 -5.77
CA LYS A 106 8.21 24.74 -4.44
C LYS A 106 7.05 25.68 -4.15
N GLY A 107 6.41 25.51 -2.99
CA GLY A 107 5.25 26.26 -2.54
C GLY A 107 3.91 25.65 -2.94
N THR A 108 3.87 24.66 -3.82
CA THR A 108 2.63 23.97 -4.20
C THR A 108 2.08 23.16 -3.02
N LYS A 109 0.79 23.35 -2.74
CA LYS A 109 0.03 22.58 -1.75
C LYS A 109 -1.02 21.72 -2.47
N THR A 110 -0.98 20.42 -2.21
CA THR A 110 -1.83 19.45 -2.88
C THR A 110 -2.60 18.62 -1.84
N ARG A 111 -3.92 18.50 -2.00
CA ARG A 111 -4.73 17.59 -1.19
C ARG A 111 -4.28 16.15 -1.42
N VAL A 112 -4.20 15.38 -0.36
CA VAL A 112 -3.80 13.97 -0.43
C VAL A 112 -4.77 13.07 0.34
N LEU A 113 -4.85 11.81 -0.08
CA LEU A 113 -5.35 10.69 0.69
C LEU A 113 -4.18 9.72 0.90
N ALA A 114 -3.88 9.37 2.14
CA ALA A 114 -2.98 8.27 2.46
C ALA A 114 -3.78 7.08 2.99
N ARG A 115 -3.51 5.88 2.46
CA ARG A 115 -4.04 4.62 2.97
C ARG A 115 -2.92 3.71 3.44
N PHE A 116 -3.02 3.28 4.69
CA PHE A 116 -2.11 2.32 5.34
C PHE A 116 -2.80 0.97 5.45
N SER A 117 -2.02 -0.11 5.39
CA SER A 117 -2.59 -1.47 5.40
C SER A 117 -1.55 -2.51 5.79
N THR A 118 -1.98 -3.69 6.21
CA THR A 118 -1.16 -4.91 6.13
C THR A 118 -1.14 -5.43 4.68
N VAL A 119 -0.48 -6.54 4.38
CA VAL A 119 -0.37 -7.09 3.01
C VAL A 119 -1.12 -8.40 2.87
N ALA A 120 -0.77 -9.41 3.67
CA ALA A 120 -1.23 -10.78 3.48
C ALA A 120 -2.55 -11.11 4.21
N GLY A 121 -2.97 -10.29 5.18
CA GLY A 121 -4.18 -10.52 5.97
C GLY A 121 -5.47 -10.17 5.23
N GLU A 122 -6.55 -10.86 5.55
CA GLU A 122 -7.92 -10.54 5.16
C GLU A 122 -8.40 -9.26 5.89
N SER A 123 -9.54 -8.69 5.49
CA SER A 123 -10.06 -7.44 6.03
C SER A 123 -10.30 -7.44 7.55
N GLY A 124 -10.55 -8.61 8.15
CA GLY A 124 -10.72 -8.79 9.61
C GLY A 124 -9.46 -9.15 10.39
N SER A 125 -8.29 -9.15 9.77
CA SER A 125 -7.03 -9.48 10.44
C SER A 125 -6.56 -8.36 11.39
N ALA A 126 -5.66 -8.69 12.33
CA ALA A 126 -5.13 -7.72 13.28
C ALA A 126 -4.07 -6.80 12.65
N ASP A 127 -4.01 -5.56 13.13
CA ASP A 127 -3.02 -4.56 12.68
C ASP A 127 -1.57 -4.90 13.09
N THR A 128 -1.38 -5.70 14.15
CA THR A 128 -0.07 -6.03 14.71
C THR A 128 0.54 -7.31 14.18
N VAL A 129 0.00 -7.88 13.10
CA VAL A 129 0.63 -9.01 12.42
C VAL A 129 2.00 -8.62 11.86
N ARG A 130 2.97 -9.56 11.87
CA ARG A 130 4.26 -9.38 11.22
C ARG A 130 4.06 -9.47 9.71
N ASP A 131 4.05 -8.32 9.06
CA ASP A 131 3.73 -8.17 7.63
C ASP A 131 4.33 -6.85 7.14
N PRO A 132 4.70 -6.67 5.86
CA PRO A 132 4.93 -5.34 5.32
C PRO A 132 3.67 -4.48 5.48
N ARG A 133 3.86 -3.17 5.57
CA ARG A 133 2.74 -2.23 5.56
C ARG A 133 2.66 -1.52 4.23
N GLY A 134 1.45 -1.51 3.64
CA GLY A 134 1.14 -0.61 2.55
C GLY A 134 1.17 0.84 3.02
N PHE A 135 1.64 1.71 2.15
CA PHE A 135 1.73 3.15 2.35
C PHE A 135 1.35 3.82 1.02
N ALA A 136 0.08 3.77 0.66
CA ALA A 136 -0.41 4.30 -0.60
C ALA A 136 -0.83 5.76 -0.43
N ILE A 137 -0.34 6.62 -1.30
CA ILE A 137 -0.65 8.06 -1.32
C ILE A 137 -1.29 8.39 -2.66
N LYS A 138 -2.45 9.03 -2.62
CA LYS A 138 -3.13 9.64 -3.77
C LYS A 138 -3.03 11.16 -3.62
N MET A 139 -2.43 11.82 -4.60
CA MET A 139 -2.32 13.28 -4.68
C MET A 139 -3.26 13.79 -5.76
N TYR A 140 -4.16 14.70 -5.41
CA TYR A 140 -5.09 15.35 -6.34
C TYR A 140 -4.41 16.58 -6.95
N THR A 141 -3.53 16.35 -7.93
CA THR A 141 -2.69 17.41 -8.51
C THR A 141 -3.45 18.25 -9.55
N GLU A 142 -2.89 19.36 -9.98
CA GLU A 142 -3.42 20.16 -11.09
C GLU A 142 -3.23 19.51 -12.47
N GLU A 143 -2.46 18.42 -12.53
CA GLU A 143 -2.15 17.66 -13.75
C GLU A 143 -2.74 16.25 -13.71
N GLY A 144 -3.83 16.07 -12.96
CA GLY A 144 -4.47 14.79 -12.72
C GLY A 144 -4.06 14.15 -11.39
N ILE A 145 -4.30 12.86 -11.25
CA ILE A 145 -3.94 12.13 -10.03
C ILE A 145 -2.50 11.61 -10.15
N TRP A 146 -1.76 11.78 -9.06
CA TRP A 146 -0.53 11.04 -8.84
C TRP A 146 -0.72 10.04 -7.70
N ASP A 147 -0.53 8.75 -7.99
CA ASP A 147 -0.58 7.70 -6.97
C ASP A 147 0.84 7.16 -6.73
N LEU A 148 1.39 7.37 -5.53
CA LEU A 148 2.59 6.68 -5.08
C LEU A 148 2.17 5.50 -4.19
N VAL A 149 2.18 4.30 -4.77
CA VAL A 149 1.72 3.07 -4.11
C VAL A 149 2.90 2.39 -3.43
N ALA A 150 3.27 2.93 -2.28
CA ALA A 150 4.46 2.65 -1.49
C ALA A 150 4.24 1.57 -0.42
N ASN A 151 5.33 1.14 0.22
CA ASN A 151 5.35 0.27 1.40
C ASN A 151 6.25 0.87 2.50
N ASN A 152 6.19 0.31 3.71
CA ASN A 152 7.09 0.67 4.81
C ASN A 152 8.49 0.03 4.68
N THR A 153 8.76 -0.65 3.58
CA THR A 153 10.05 -1.27 3.27
C THR A 153 10.62 -0.70 1.97
N PRO A 154 11.94 -0.45 1.88
CA PRO A 154 12.54 0.11 0.67
C PRO A 154 12.75 -0.91 -0.45
N ILE A 155 12.42 -2.15 -0.21
CA ILE A 155 12.62 -3.33 -1.07
C ILE A 155 11.37 -4.20 -1.06
N PHE A 156 11.38 -5.27 -1.87
CA PHE A 156 10.32 -6.27 -1.92
C PHE A 156 10.90 -7.70 -2.02
N PHE A 157 10.05 -8.71 -1.90
CA PHE A 157 10.45 -10.13 -1.86
C PHE A 157 10.96 -10.68 -3.19
N VAL A 158 10.45 -10.17 -4.30
CA VAL A 158 10.73 -10.69 -5.64
C VAL A 158 10.98 -9.55 -6.62
N ARG A 159 11.83 -9.80 -7.62
CA ARG A 159 12.22 -8.85 -8.66
C ARG A 159 11.49 -9.04 -9.98
N ASP A 160 10.75 -10.14 -10.11
CA ASP A 160 9.99 -10.47 -11.31
C ASP A 160 8.50 -10.57 -11.01
N PRO A 161 7.61 -9.90 -11.78
CA PRO A 161 6.18 -9.87 -11.50
C PRO A 161 5.51 -11.24 -11.63
N PHE A 162 6.08 -12.19 -12.38
CA PHE A 162 5.53 -13.53 -12.50
C PHE A 162 5.57 -14.30 -11.17
N LEU A 163 6.57 -14.01 -10.32
CA LEU A 163 6.70 -14.62 -9.00
C LEU A 163 5.82 -13.96 -7.93
N PHE A 164 5.23 -12.80 -8.23
CA PHE A 164 4.41 -12.09 -7.24
C PHE A 164 3.22 -12.92 -6.77
N GLN A 165 2.46 -13.53 -7.70
CA GLN A 165 1.31 -14.36 -7.32
C GLN A 165 1.75 -15.58 -6.50
N MET A 166 2.88 -16.20 -6.83
CA MET A 166 3.42 -17.34 -6.11
C MET A 166 3.83 -16.96 -4.68
N PHE A 167 4.49 -15.81 -4.53
CA PHE A 167 4.80 -15.23 -3.23
C PHE A 167 3.51 -15.02 -2.42
N ILE A 168 2.50 -14.37 -3.00
CA ILE A 168 1.24 -14.09 -2.30
C ILE A 168 0.54 -15.38 -1.89
N HIS A 169 0.47 -16.40 -2.76
CA HIS A 169 -0.12 -17.69 -2.41
C HIS A 169 0.60 -18.34 -1.22
N SER A 170 1.94 -18.24 -1.14
CA SER A 170 2.69 -18.77 0.00
C SER A 170 2.38 -18.08 1.34
N GLN A 171 1.89 -16.84 1.30
CA GLN A 171 1.52 -16.04 2.49
C GLN A 171 0.04 -16.15 2.85
N LYS A 172 -0.80 -16.68 1.96
CA LYS A 172 -2.24 -16.87 2.18
C LYS A 172 -2.52 -18.19 2.91
N ARG A 173 -3.71 -18.71 2.78
CA ARG A 173 -4.15 -19.94 3.45
C ARG A 173 -3.88 -21.17 2.61
N ASN A 174 -3.57 -22.28 3.27
CA ASN A 174 -3.46 -23.58 2.63
C ASN A 174 -4.76 -23.88 1.87
N PRO A 175 -4.70 -24.31 0.60
CA PRO A 175 -5.88 -24.43 -0.26
C PRO A 175 -6.86 -25.53 0.18
N GLN A 176 -6.42 -26.50 0.97
CA GLN A 176 -7.28 -27.57 1.49
C GLN A 176 -7.77 -27.29 2.90
N THR A 177 -6.84 -26.94 3.83
CA THR A 177 -7.18 -26.79 5.25
C THR A 177 -7.74 -25.42 5.57
N HIS A 178 -7.51 -24.44 4.71
CA HIS A 178 -7.82 -23.02 4.89
C HIS A 178 -7.13 -22.37 6.12
N LEU A 179 -6.06 -22.97 6.61
CA LEU A 179 -5.23 -22.46 7.70
C LEU A 179 -4.00 -21.74 7.15
N LYS A 180 -3.42 -20.83 7.94
CA LYS A 180 -2.07 -20.32 7.67
C LYS A 180 -1.08 -21.46 7.87
N ASP A 181 -0.11 -21.57 6.95
CA ASP A 181 0.82 -22.69 6.93
C ASP A 181 2.26 -22.17 6.83
N PRO A 182 3.04 -22.25 7.92
CA PRO A 182 4.44 -21.82 7.92
C PRO A 182 5.33 -22.60 6.91
N ASN A 183 4.98 -23.85 6.58
CA ASN A 183 5.73 -24.61 5.57
C ASN A 183 5.64 -23.90 4.21
N MET A 184 4.48 -23.41 3.80
CA MET A 184 4.33 -22.67 2.53
C MET A 184 5.22 -21.43 2.48
N VAL A 185 5.28 -20.68 3.59
CA VAL A 185 6.08 -19.45 3.70
C VAL A 185 7.57 -19.76 3.54
N TRP A 186 8.06 -20.73 4.29
CA TRP A 186 9.49 -21.03 4.36
C TRP A 186 9.99 -21.86 3.19
N ASP A 187 9.13 -22.69 2.59
CA ASP A 187 9.45 -23.41 1.35
C ASP A 187 9.62 -22.42 0.17
N PHE A 188 8.70 -21.47 0.05
CA PHE A 188 8.85 -20.40 -0.95
C PHE A 188 10.16 -19.62 -0.72
N PHE A 189 10.44 -19.22 0.52
CA PHE A 189 11.68 -18.50 0.86
C PHE A 189 12.93 -19.30 0.50
N ALA A 190 13.00 -20.57 0.92
CA ALA A 190 14.13 -21.44 0.67
C ALA A 190 14.39 -21.69 -0.83
N SER A 191 13.33 -21.63 -1.63
CA SER A 191 13.38 -21.78 -3.09
C SER A 191 13.65 -20.46 -3.84
N ASN A 192 13.57 -19.31 -3.16
CA ASN A 192 13.72 -17.99 -3.75
C ASN A 192 14.68 -17.08 -2.94
N PRO A 193 16.00 -17.32 -3.00
CA PRO A 193 16.99 -16.56 -2.20
C PRO A 193 16.97 -15.04 -2.42
N GLN A 194 16.43 -14.56 -3.56
CA GLN A 194 16.22 -13.13 -3.82
C GLN A 194 15.37 -12.44 -2.74
N ALA A 195 14.54 -13.20 -2.03
CA ALA A 195 13.69 -12.68 -0.96
C ALA A 195 14.44 -12.38 0.35
N THR A 196 15.71 -12.78 0.48
CA THR A 196 16.48 -12.72 1.74
C THR A 196 16.48 -11.31 2.34
N HIS A 197 16.75 -10.27 1.56
CA HIS A 197 16.82 -8.90 2.07
C HIS A 197 15.48 -8.46 2.70
N GLN A 198 14.39 -8.72 2.02
CA GLN A 198 13.05 -8.38 2.51
C GLN A 198 12.64 -9.24 3.71
N PHE A 199 13.01 -10.53 3.74
CA PHE A 199 12.75 -11.40 4.90
C PHE A 199 13.49 -10.91 6.15
N LEU A 200 14.77 -10.51 6.05
CA LEU A 200 15.47 -9.93 7.18
C LEU A 200 14.80 -8.64 7.66
N PHE A 201 14.35 -7.80 6.74
CA PHE A 201 13.64 -6.58 7.09
C PHE A 201 12.30 -6.90 7.79
N LEU A 202 11.55 -7.87 7.27
CA LEU A 202 10.26 -8.30 7.81
C LEU A 202 10.40 -8.94 9.21
N TYR A 203 11.42 -9.77 9.43
CA TYR A 203 11.63 -10.43 10.73
C TYR A 203 12.41 -9.57 11.73
N SER A 204 12.95 -8.41 11.33
CA SER A 204 13.43 -7.39 12.26
C SER A 204 12.27 -6.71 13.00
N ASP A 205 12.59 -5.80 13.91
CA ASP A 205 11.58 -5.01 14.62
C ASP A 205 10.69 -4.19 13.68
N ARG A 206 11.23 -3.83 12.49
CA ARG A 206 10.49 -3.08 11.45
C ARG A 206 9.27 -3.81 10.89
N GLY A 207 9.16 -5.14 11.09
CA GLY A 207 8.02 -5.93 10.64
C GLY A 207 6.74 -5.69 11.44
N VAL A 208 6.82 -5.07 12.62
CA VAL A 208 5.65 -4.72 13.45
C VAL A 208 5.79 -3.28 13.95
N PRO A 209 5.49 -2.27 13.13
CA PRO A 209 5.53 -0.87 13.55
C PRO A 209 4.45 -0.59 14.61
N ASP A 210 4.73 0.35 15.52
CA ASP A 210 3.81 0.82 16.55
C ASP A 210 2.81 1.83 15.93
N GLY A 211 1.85 1.30 15.22
CA GLY A 211 0.90 2.07 14.43
C GLY A 211 1.47 2.62 13.12
N PHE A 212 0.62 3.26 12.34
CA PHE A 212 0.98 3.77 11.00
C PHE A 212 1.83 5.04 11.06
N ARG A 213 1.75 5.79 12.15
CA ARG A 213 2.47 7.07 12.31
C ARG A 213 3.97 6.91 12.51
N HIS A 214 4.40 5.75 13.00
CA HIS A 214 5.78 5.46 13.39
C HIS A 214 6.55 4.61 12.38
N MET A 215 6.16 4.64 11.12
CA MET A 215 6.86 3.94 10.03
C MET A 215 7.19 4.89 8.88
N HIS A 216 8.27 4.62 8.16
CA HIS A 216 8.59 5.28 6.90
C HIS A 216 7.73 4.71 5.77
N GLY A 217 7.60 5.48 4.68
CA GLY A 217 7.06 5.01 3.41
C GLY A 217 8.13 5.09 2.32
N TYR A 218 8.19 4.08 1.46
CA TYR A 218 9.15 4.00 0.35
C TYR A 218 8.43 3.70 -0.95
N GLY A 219 8.74 4.45 -1.99
CA GLY A 219 8.30 4.11 -3.34
C GLY A 219 8.86 2.77 -3.82
N SER A 220 9.93 2.30 -3.18
CA SER A 220 10.66 1.05 -3.37
C SER A 220 11.29 0.91 -4.75
N HIS A 221 10.51 1.11 -5.81
CA HIS A 221 10.98 1.13 -7.20
C HIS A 221 11.93 2.28 -7.49
N THR A 222 12.69 2.13 -8.54
CA THR A 222 13.33 3.26 -9.22
C THR A 222 12.33 3.85 -10.20
N PHE A 223 12.17 5.17 -10.18
CA PHE A 223 11.34 5.95 -11.12
C PHE A 223 12.23 6.85 -11.96
N LYS A 224 11.68 7.41 -13.03
CA LYS A 224 12.33 8.41 -13.85
C LYS A 224 11.71 9.78 -13.54
N MET A 225 12.53 10.80 -13.34
CA MET A 225 12.12 12.21 -13.30
C MET A 225 12.69 12.95 -14.49
N VAL A 226 11.90 13.86 -15.07
CA VAL A 226 12.25 14.66 -16.24
C VAL A 226 12.03 16.14 -15.92
N ASN A 227 13.02 16.99 -16.24
CA ASN A 227 12.95 18.43 -16.06
C ASN A 227 12.39 19.17 -17.29
N ASP A 228 12.28 20.49 -17.23
CA ASP A 228 11.77 21.34 -18.33
C ASP A 228 12.69 21.36 -19.57
N LYS A 229 13.91 20.84 -19.47
CA LYS A 229 14.87 20.73 -20.59
C LYS A 229 14.85 19.34 -21.22
N ASP A 230 13.94 18.46 -20.80
CA ASP A 230 13.87 17.05 -21.14
C ASP A 230 15.12 16.24 -20.75
N GLU A 231 15.89 16.74 -19.76
CA GLU A 231 16.93 15.96 -19.10
C GLU A 231 16.29 15.07 -18.03
N PHE A 232 16.78 13.85 -17.87
CA PHE A 232 16.20 12.92 -16.92
C PHE A 232 17.21 12.33 -15.92
N VAL A 233 16.68 11.94 -14.77
CA VAL A 233 17.39 11.22 -13.72
C VAL A 233 16.56 10.06 -13.20
N TRP A 234 17.23 9.12 -12.55
CA TRP A 234 16.59 8.00 -11.85
C TRP A 234 16.46 8.34 -10.37
N VAL A 235 15.30 8.05 -9.80
CA VAL A 235 15.01 8.43 -8.41
C VAL A 235 14.36 7.31 -7.61
N LYS A 236 14.61 7.31 -6.30
CA LYS A 236 13.83 6.55 -5.32
C LYS A 236 13.19 7.49 -4.31
N PHE A 237 11.89 7.31 -4.05
CA PHE A 237 11.12 8.13 -3.11
C PHE A 237 11.17 7.58 -1.69
N HIS A 238 11.35 8.46 -0.70
CA HIS A 238 11.42 8.15 0.72
C HIS A 238 10.55 9.12 1.53
N PHE A 239 9.44 8.65 2.09
CA PHE A 239 8.67 9.36 3.10
C PHE A 239 9.19 8.99 4.48
N ARG A 240 9.91 9.91 5.13
CA ARG A 240 10.45 9.72 6.48
C ARG A 240 9.44 10.23 7.50
N THR A 241 8.99 9.37 8.43
CA THR A 241 8.09 9.82 9.50
C THR A 241 8.78 10.84 10.39
N ASP A 242 8.10 11.96 10.66
CA ASP A 242 8.60 13.02 11.55
C ASP A 242 8.36 12.66 13.04
N GLN A 243 7.52 11.66 13.33
CA GLN A 243 7.23 11.15 14.67
C GLN A 243 8.30 10.18 15.19
N GLY A 244 9.29 9.84 14.34
CA GLY A 244 10.29 8.81 14.64
C GLY A 244 9.75 7.39 14.50
N ILE A 245 10.68 6.45 14.28
CA ILE A 245 10.37 5.02 14.21
C ILE A 245 10.11 4.48 15.60
N LYS A 246 9.02 3.73 15.73
CA LYS A 246 8.73 2.88 16.89
C LYS A 246 8.17 1.55 16.41
N ASN A 247 8.48 0.49 17.14
CA ASN A 247 8.02 -0.85 16.82
C ASN A 247 7.43 -1.50 18.08
N VAL A 248 6.51 -2.41 17.88
CA VAL A 248 5.87 -3.15 18.97
C VAL A 248 6.72 -4.38 19.31
N GLU A 249 6.99 -4.59 20.59
CA GLU A 249 7.65 -5.81 21.07
C GLU A 249 6.80 -7.05 20.71
N PRO A 250 7.44 -8.19 20.32
CA PRO A 250 6.72 -9.37 19.83
C PRO A 250 5.62 -9.88 20.75
N GLU A 251 5.88 -9.93 22.06
CA GLU A 251 4.88 -10.39 23.04
C GLU A 251 3.69 -9.42 23.14
N ARG A 252 3.97 -8.13 23.11
CA ARG A 252 2.91 -7.11 23.13
C ARG A 252 2.08 -7.15 21.84
N ALA A 253 2.70 -7.43 20.67
CA ALA A 253 2.02 -7.58 19.40
C ALA A 253 1.01 -8.73 19.41
N LYS A 254 1.35 -9.87 20.04
CA LYS A 254 0.46 -11.03 20.21
C LYS A 254 -0.77 -10.65 21.07
N ILE A 255 -0.56 -9.93 22.17
CA ILE A 255 -1.63 -9.46 23.05
C ILE A 255 -2.55 -8.50 22.30
N LEU A 256 -2.00 -7.48 21.64
CA LEU A 256 -2.77 -6.50 20.89
C LEU A 256 -3.58 -7.14 19.75
N ALA A 257 -3.04 -8.15 19.08
CA ALA A 257 -3.76 -8.88 18.03
C ALA A 257 -5.08 -9.50 18.53
N GLY A 258 -5.13 -9.93 19.80
CA GLY A 258 -6.33 -10.48 20.42
C GLY A 258 -7.24 -9.44 21.08
N GLU A 259 -6.65 -8.48 21.80
CA GLU A 259 -7.41 -7.52 22.63
C GLU A 259 -7.81 -6.25 21.86
N GLN A 260 -6.98 -5.79 20.92
CA GLN A 260 -7.16 -4.54 20.17
C GLN A 260 -6.72 -4.73 18.70
N PRO A 261 -7.40 -5.57 17.92
CA PRO A 261 -6.98 -5.91 16.55
C PRO A 261 -6.91 -4.68 15.59
N ASP A 262 -7.63 -3.61 15.90
CA ASP A 262 -7.70 -2.36 15.13
C ASP A 262 -6.85 -1.23 15.74
N CYS A 263 -5.83 -1.56 16.52
CA CYS A 263 -5.07 -0.57 17.31
C CYS A 263 -4.37 0.49 16.46
N ALA A 264 -3.87 0.15 15.27
CA ALA A 264 -3.21 1.11 14.40
C ALA A 264 -4.20 2.05 13.70
N LEU A 265 -5.41 1.55 13.35
CA LEU A 265 -6.50 2.40 12.86
C LEU A 265 -6.95 3.38 13.95
N ALA A 266 -7.18 2.88 15.17
CA ALA A 266 -7.59 3.71 16.30
C ALA A 266 -6.55 4.78 16.64
N ASP A 267 -5.26 4.44 16.63
CA ASP A 267 -4.16 5.38 16.87
C ASP A 267 -4.17 6.52 15.83
N LEU A 268 -4.25 6.21 14.53
CA LEU A 268 -4.29 7.21 13.47
C LEU A 268 -5.51 8.13 13.59
N TYR A 269 -6.70 7.53 13.77
CA TYR A 269 -7.95 8.30 13.90
C TYR A 269 -7.91 9.23 15.09
N ASN A 270 -7.50 8.72 16.25
CA ASN A 270 -7.47 9.46 17.51
C ASN A 270 -6.43 10.59 17.50
N ALA A 271 -5.27 10.36 16.88
CA ALA A 271 -4.25 11.39 16.75
C ALA A 271 -4.78 12.59 15.94
N ILE A 272 -5.40 12.32 14.79
CA ILE A 272 -5.98 13.37 13.93
C ILE A 272 -7.12 14.10 14.62
N ALA A 273 -8.03 13.36 15.27
CA ALA A 273 -9.15 13.96 16.02
C ALA A 273 -8.68 14.86 17.18
N LYS A 274 -7.56 14.52 17.81
CA LYS A 274 -6.90 15.33 18.86
C LYS A 274 -6.04 16.46 18.32
N LYS A 275 -5.95 16.61 16.96
CA LYS A 275 -5.09 17.57 16.25
C LYS A 275 -3.58 17.32 16.44
N ASP A 276 -3.20 16.11 16.86
CA ASP A 276 -1.82 15.62 16.83
C ASP A 276 -1.55 15.03 15.43
N TYR A 277 -1.41 15.93 14.46
CA TYR A 277 -1.39 15.59 13.04
C TYR A 277 -0.09 14.88 12.64
N PRO A 278 -0.16 13.60 12.24
CA PRO A 278 1.04 12.90 11.79
C PRO A 278 1.54 13.44 10.46
N SER A 279 2.86 13.47 10.32
CA SER A 279 3.50 14.02 9.14
C SER A 279 4.71 13.20 8.70
N TRP A 280 5.05 13.34 7.41
CA TRP A 280 6.21 12.70 6.78
C TRP A 280 6.91 13.68 5.87
N THR A 281 8.22 13.74 5.97
CA THR A 281 9.05 14.50 5.03
C THR A 281 9.43 13.61 3.84
N LEU A 282 9.12 14.08 2.63
CA LEU A 282 9.50 13.42 1.38
C LEU A 282 10.94 13.78 1.01
N TYR A 283 11.72 12.75 0.72
CA TYR A 283 13.05 12.83 0.14
C TYR A 283 13.12 12.00 -1.14
N VAL A 284 14.08 12.33 -1.99
CA VAL A 284 14.49 11.52 -3.14
C VAL A 284 15.97 11.20 -3.07
N GLN A 285 16.35 9.98 -3.47
CA GLN A 285 17.71 9.65 -3.89
C GLN A 285 17.76 9.84 -5.41
N VAL A 286 18.81 10.46 -5.90
CA VAL A 286 18.95 10.81 -7.33
C VAL A 286 20.20 10.18 -7.89
N ALA A 287 20.10 9.51 -9.03
CA ALA A 287 21.21 8.97 -9.78
C ALA A 287 21.10 9.38 -11.25
N THR A 288 22.20 9.84 -11.86
CA THR A 288 22.23 10.11 -13.30
C THR A 288 22.24 8.81 -14.10
N HIS A 289 21.96 8.90 -15.41
CA HIS A 289 21.99 7.72 -16.26
C HIS A 289 23.39 7.08 -16.31
N GLU A 290 24.46 7.89 -16.36
CA GLU A 290 25.84 7.40 -16.35
C GLU A 290 26.24 6.75 -15.01
N GLN A 291 25.69 7.25 -13.89
CA GLN A 291 25.94 6.62 -12.57
C GLN A 291 25.28 5.26 -12.51
N VAL A 292 24.01 5.16 -12.96
CA VAL A 292 23.23 3.92 -12.95
C VAL A 292 23.91 2.82 -13.79
N GLN A 293 24.52 3.17 -14.93
CA GLN A 293 25.28 2.22 -15.75
C GLN A 293 26.54 1.64 -15.08
N LYS A 294 27.03 2.30 -14.02
CA LYS A 294 28.23 1.87 -13.26
C LYS A 294 27.90 1.07 -12.00
N PHE A 295 26.61 0.84 -11.70
CA PHE A 295 26.23 0.03 -10.54
C PHE A 295 26.74 -1.41 -10.71
N SER A 296 27.16 -2.01 -9.61
CA SER A 296 27.55 -3.42 -9.55
C SER A 296 26.35 -4.37 -9.49
N PHE A 297 25.13 -3.84 -9.48
CA PHE A 297 23.86 -4.56 -9.46
C PHE A 297 22.86 -3.85 -10.39
N ASN A 298 21.78 -4.54 -10.74
CA ASN A 298 20.70 -3.92 -11.51
C ASN A 298 19.99 -2.83 -10.70
N PRO A 299 20.08 -1.53 -11.04
CA PRO A 299 19.44 -0.43 -10.31
C PRO A 299 17.90 -0.45 -10.39
N PHE A 300 17.33 -1.27 -11.26
CA PHE A 300 15.90 -1.49 -11.42
C PHE A 300 15.44 -2.79 -10.74
N ASP A 301 16.29 -3.44 -9.97
CA ASP A 301 15.95 -4.59 -9.13
C ASP A 301 15.29 -4.12 -7.83
N LEU A 302 14.03 -4.48 -7.65
CA LEU A 302 13.23 -4.10 -6.47
C LEU A 302 13.74 -4.74 -5.16
N THR A 303 14.65 -5.71 -5.21
CA THR A 303 15.28 -6.30 -4.02
C THR A 303 16.50 -5.52 -3.53
N LYS A 304 16.88 -4.43 -4.21
CA LYS A 304 18.07 -3.63 -3.97
C LYS A 304 17.75 -2.21 -3.51
N VAL A 305 18.64 -1.65 -2.71
CA VAL A 305 18.61 -0.23 -2.29
C VAL A 305 19.78 0.53 -2.87
N PHE A 306 19.62 1.83 -3.05
CA PHE A 306 20.75 2.74 -3.30
C PHE A 306 21.42 3.08 -1.99
N SER A 307 22.77 3.09 -1.98
CA SER A 307 23.55 3.51 -0.82
C SER A 307 23.29 4.98 -0.49
N GLN A 308 22.83 5.29 0.74
CA GLN A 308 22.61 6.69 1.15
C GLN A 308 23.93 7.47 1.29
N LYS A 309 25.06 6.78 1.40
CA LYS A 309 26.39 7.41 1.41
C LYS A 309 26.75 7.93 0.02
N GLU A 310 26.42 7.19 -1.02
CA GLU A 310 26.72 7.54 -2.43
C GLU A 310 25.61 8.40 -3.05
N PHE A 311 24.38 8.13 -2.71
CA PHE A 311 23.18 8.82 -3.17
C PHE A 311 22.42 9.39 -1.96
N PRO A 312 22.85 10.56 -1.45
CA PRO A 312 22.24 11.14 -0.26
C PRO A 312 20.78 11.54 -0.50
N LEU A 313 20.02 11.59 0.58
CA LEU A 313 18.63 12.01 0.55
C LEU A 313 18.54 13.52 0.29
N ARG A 314 17.84 13.91 -0.79
CA ARG A 314 17.49 15.28 -1.11
C ARG A 314 16.05 15.54 -0.69
N ARG A 315 15.83 16.57 0.11
CA ARG A 315 14.50 16.94 0.58
C ARG A 315 13.66 17.52 -0.55
N VAL A 316 12.35 17.20 -0.53
CA VAL A 316 11.37 17.63 -1.54
C VAL A 316 10.21 18.38 -0.90
N GLY A 317 9.58 17.81 0.13
CA GLY A 317 8.38 18.37 0.71
C GLY A 317 7.92 17.65 1.96
N LYS A 318 6.72 18.02 2.42
CA LYS A 318 6.12 17.46 3.63
C LYS A 318 4.67 17.10 3.41
N MET A 319 4.28 15.90 3.81
CA MET A 319 2.89 15.46 3.90
C MET A 319 2.43 15.51 5.35
N THR A 320 1.26 16.12 5.59
CA THR A 320 0.61 16.14 6.91
C THR A 320 -0.82 15.64 6.77
N LEU A 321 -1.21 14.65 7.58
CA LEU A 321 -2.58 14.13 7.60
C LEU A 321 -3.35 14.82 8.73
N ASN A 322 -4.42 15.52 8.39
CA ASN A 322 -5.16 16.39 9.31
C ASN A 322 -6.68 16.25 9.24
N GLU A 323 -7.19 15.26 8.49
CA GLU A 323 -8.63 15.05 8.30
C GLU A 323 -8.93 13.56 8.28
N ASN A 324 -9.77 13.10 9.21
CA ASN A 324 -10.30 11.74 9.21
C ASN A 324 -11.35 11.56 8.11
N PRO A 325 -11.55 10.34 7.57
CA PRO A 325 -12.64 10.09 6.64
C PRO A 325 -14.00 10.29 7.32
N GLU A 326 -14.94 10.87 6.58
CA GLU A 326 -16.34 11.00 7.01
C GLU A 326 -17.09 9.66 6.88
N ASN A 327 -16.72 8.84 5.91
CA ASN A 327 -17.27 7.51 5.69
C ASN A 327 -16.18 6.56 5.18
N TYR A 328 -15.94 5.49 5.92
CA TYR A 328 -14.89 4.51 5.62
C TYR A 328 -15.11 3.85 4.25
N PHE A 329 -16.35 3.39 3.96
CA PHE A 329 -16.61 2.66 2.73
C PHE A 329 -16.39 3.54 1.49
N THR A 330 -16.98 4.73 1.47
CA THR A 330 -16.93 5.62 0.29
C THR A 330 -15.54 6.22 0.05
N GLN A 331 -14.77 6.46 1.11
CA GLN A 331 -13.53 7.23 1.02
C GLN A 331 -12.26 6.37 1.20
N ILE A 332 -12.37 5.20 1.84
CA ILE A 332 -11.22 4.33 2.12
C ILE A 332 -11.37 2.97 1.43
N GLU A 333 -12.53 2.30 1.58
CA GLU A 333 -12.72 0.99 0.95
C GLU A 333 -12.79 1.10 -0.57
N GLN A 334 -13.50 2.09 -1.11
CA GLN A 334 -13.60 2.32 -2.55
C GLN A 334 -12.39 3.07 -3.16
N ALA A 335 -11.44 3.53 -2.34
CA ALA A 335 -10.24 4.16 -2.87
C ALA A 335 -9.43 3.18 -3.72
N ALA A 336 -9.08 3.63 -4.93
CA ALA A 336 -8.32 2.89 -5.93
C ALA A 336 -7.00 3.62 -6.21
N PHE A 337 -5.88 2.94 -5.98
CA PHE A 337 -4.55 3.47 -6.24
C PHE A 337 -3.92 2.72 -7.41
N SER A 338 -3.24 3.42 -8.31
CA SER A 338 -2.52 2.81 -9.43
C SER A 338 -1.15 3.43 -9.65
N PRO A 339 -0.07 2.63 -9.67
CA PRO A 339 1.26 3.13 -10.01
C PRO A 339 1.34 3.76 -11.42
N ALA A 340 0.35 3.50 -12.29
CA ALA A 340 0.27 4.10 -13.62
C ALA A 340 -0.21 5.56 -13.59
N HIS A 341 -0.77 6.03 -12.47
CA HIS A 341 -1.19 7.41 -12.32
C HIS A 341 0.02 8.28 -11.93
N MET A 342 0.65 8.87 -12.91
CA MET A 342 1.82 9.75 -12.75
C MET A 342 1.59 11.06 -13.52
N PRO A 343 1.92 12.22 -12.92
CA PRO A 343 1.86 13.50 -13.63
C PRO A 343 3.03 13.63 -14.60
N PRO A 344 2.96 14.57 -15.57
CA PRO A 344 4.09 14.88 -16.45
C PRO A 344 5.36 15.17 -15.66
N GLY A 345 6.49 14.62 -16.09
CA GLY A 345 7.78 14.74 -15.41
C GLY A 345 8.08 13.64 -14.39
N ILE A 346 7.15 12.72 -14.14
CA ILE A 346 7.38 11.49 -13.39
C ILE A 346 6.96 10.32 -14.27
N GLU A 347 7.85 9.36 -14.47
CA GLU A 347 7.64 8.24 -15.39
C GLU A 347 8.14 6.93 -14.78
N ALA A 348 7.64 5.81 -15.33
CA ALA A 348 8.09 4.49 -14.94
C ALA A 348 9.52 4.21 -15.45
N SER A 349 10.24 3.39 -14.70
CA SER A 349 11.54 2.84 -15.09
C SER A 349 11.39 1.45 -15.74
N PRO A 350 12.49 0.86 -16.26
CA PRO A 350 12.52 -0.54 -16.72
C PRO A 350 12.40 -1.59 -15.61
N ASP A 351 12.15 -1.22 -14.36
CA ASP A 351 11.88 -2.16 -13.27
C ASP A 351 10.72 -3.10 -13.64
N LYS A 352 11.00 -4.39 -13.80
CA LYS A 352 10.02 -5.40 -14.21
C LYS A 352 8.80 -5.44 -13.28
N MET A 353 9.03 -5.33 -11.96
CA MET A 353 7.94 -5.31 -10.99
C MET A 353 7.07 -4.07 -11.14
N LEU A 354 7.67 -2.89 -11.38
CA LEU A 354 6.90 -1.67 -11.64
C LEU A 354 6.08 -1.83 -12.91
N GLN A 355 6.67 -2.31 -14.00
CA GLN A 355 5.98 -2.53 -15.29
C GLN A 355 4.77 -3.46 -15.13
N GLY A 356 4.92 -4.57 -14.39
CA GLY A 356 3.80 -5.47 -14.08
C GLY A 356 2.71 -4.79 -13.24
N ARG A 357 3.07 -3.90 -12.32
CA ARG A 357 2.14 -3.14 -11.48
C ARG A 357 1.36 -2.08 -12.26
N LEU A 358 1.93 -1.49 -13.32
CA LEU A 358 1.21 -0.53 -14.17
C LEU A 358 -0.06 -1.14 -14.78
N PHE A 359 -0.02 -2.43 -15.07
CA PHE A 359 -1.15 -3.17 -15.63
C PHE A 359 -2.09 -3.73 -14.54
N SER A 360 -1.54 -4.42 -13.53
CA SER A 360 -2.36 -5.24 -12.61
C SER A 360 -3.30 -4.43 -11.72
N TYR A 361 -2.95 -3.17 -11.40
CA TYR A 361 -3.80 -2.33 -10.54
C TYR A 361 -5.08 -1.88 -11.26
N ALA A 362 -5.01 -1.50 -12.52
CA ALA A 362 -6.20 -1.18 -13.30
C ALA A 362 -7.12 -2.41 -13.42
N ASP A 363 -6.57 -3.58 -13.72
CA ASP A 363 -7.32 -4.84 -13.82
C ASP A 363 -8.07 -5.17 -12.52
N THR A 364 -7.39 -5.14 -11.37
CA THR A 364 -8.04 -5.43 -10.09
C THR A 364 -9.13 -4.40 -9.74
N HIS A 365 -8.98 -3.13 -10.13
CA HIS A 365 -10.00 -2.09 -9.88
C HIS A 365 -11.24 -2.28 -10.76
N LEU A 366 -11.09 -2.70 -12.00
CA LEU A 366 -12.22 -3.08 -12.85
C LEU A 366 -13.04 -4.23 -12.24
N HIS A 367 -12.37 -5.23 -11.69
CA HIS A 367 -13.02 -6.33 -10.97
C HIS A 367 -13.70 -5.87 -9.68
N ARG A 368 -13.01 -5.09 -8.84
CA ARG A 368 -13.48 -4.73 -7.50
C ARG A 368 -14.53 -3.61 -7.49
N LEU A 369 -14.42 -2.63 -8.39
CA LEU A 369 -15.21 -1.39 -8.39
C LEU A 369 -16.00 -1.16 -9.67
N GLY A 370 -15.69 -1.86 -10.76
CA GLY A 370 -16.35 -1.73 -12.05
C GLY A 370 -15.70 -0.73 -13.00
N THR A 371 -16.23 -0.69 -14.23
CA THR A 371 -15.63 0.02 -15.37
C THR A 371 -15.39 1.51 -15.09
N ASN A 372 -16.32 2.18 -14.44
CA ASN A 372 -16.29 3.62 -14.22
C ASN A 372 -15.78 4.00 -12.81
N TYR A 373 -14.87 3.21 -12.21
CA TYR A 373 -14.36 3.44 -10.86
C TYR A 373 -13.69 4.82 -10.67
N LEU A 374 -13.18 5.42 -11.73
CA LEU A 374 -12.60 6.78 -11.68
C LEU A 374 -13.67 7.89 -11.52
N LEU A 375 -14.96 7.58 -11.65
CA LEU A 375 -16.07 8.50 -11.36
C LEU A 375 -16.49 8.47 -9.89
N ILE A 376 -16.04 7.47 -9.11
CA ILE A 376 -16.24 7.45 -7.66
C ILE A 376 -15.49 8.67 -7.07
N PRO A 377 -16.14 9.52 -6.25
CA PRO A 377 -15.55 10.81 -5.83
C PRO A 377 -14.13 10.75 -5.30
N VAL A 378 -13.79 9.74 -4.49
CA VAL A 378 -12.44 9.56 -3.94
C VAL A 378 -11.40 9.21 -5.02
N ASN A 379 -11.81 8.68 -6.17
CA ASN A 379 -10.93 8.31 -7.28
C ASN A 379 -10.96 9.33 -8.43
N ASN A 380 -11.85 10.32 -8.36
CA ASN A 380 -12.07 11.25 -9.45
C ASN A 380 -11.01 12.36 -9.45
N PRO A 381 -10.24 12.54 -10.54
CA PRO A 381 -9.27 13.62 -10.66
C PRO A 381 -9.91 15.02 -10.61
N GLU A 382 -11.17 15.17 -11.02
CA GLU A 382 -11.93 16.44 -10.93
C GLU A 382 -12.30 16.84 -9.49
N THR A 383 -11.95 16.04 -8.48
CA THR A 383 -11.92 16.44 -7.07
C THR A 383 -11.02 17.67 -6.88
N ASN A 384 -9.94 17.80 -7.65
CA ASN A 384 -9.25 19.07 -7.86
C ASN A 384 -10.01 19.88 -8.93
N LYS A 385 -10.65 20.97 -8.53
CA LYS A 385 -11.47 21.83 -9.42
C LYS A 385 -10.72 22.44 -10.60
N ASN A 386 -9.38 22.43 -10.57
CA ASN A 386 -8.56 22.90 -11.68
C ASN A 386 -8.34 21.84 -12.77
N VAL A 387 -8.76 20.60 -12.51
CA VAL A 387 -8.66 19.49 -13.46
C VAL A 387 -9.99 19.27 -14.16
N LYS A 388 -9.94 19.15 -15.47
CA LYS A 388 -11.05 18.71 -16.30
C LYS A 388 -10.65 17.46 -17.07
N VAL A 389 -11.44 16.40 -16.93
CA VAL A 389 -11.23 15.15 -17.67
C VAL A 389 -11.96 15.25 -19.02
N CYS A 390 -11.18 15.14 -20.10
CA CYS A 390 -11.71 15.12 -21.47
C CYS A 390 -11.11 13.91 -22.19
N THR A 391 -11.93 12.87 -22.39
CA THR A 391 -11.51 11.60 -22.99
C THR A 391 -12.47 11.16 -24.09
N TYR A 392 -12.06 10.12 -24.85
CA TYR A 392 -12.97 9.39 -25.75
C TYR A 392 -13.48 8.08 -25.10
N GLN A 393 -13.20 7.88 -23.80
CA GLN A 393 -13.75 6.78 -23.01
C GLN A 393 -15.16 7.15 -22.55
N ARG A 394 -16.15 6.41 -23.02
CA ARG A 394 -17.56 6.76 -22.85
C ARG A 394 -18.36 5.55 -22.35
N ASP A 395 -19.48 5.85 -21.74
CA ASP A 395 -20.56 4.91 -21.43
C ASP A 395 -20.14 3.79 -20.45
N GLY A 396 -20.80 2.67 -20.48
CA GLY A 396 -20.55 1.52 -19.61
C GLY A 396 -21.31 1.59 -18.28
N ALA A 397 -21.19 0.51 -17.50
CA ALA A 397 -21.91 0.35 -16.24
C ALA A 397 -21.53 1.45 -15.24
N MET A 398 -22.55 2.01 -14.57
CA MET A 398 -22.41 3.06 -13.57
C MET A 398 -21.78 4.36 -14.09
N GLN A 399 -21.91 4.63 -15.38
CA GLN A 399 -21.63 5.96 -15.91
C GLN A 399 -22.61 6.96 -15.32
N VAL A 400 -22.11 8.07 -14.79
CA VAL A 400 -22.90 9.10 -14.11
C VAL A 400 -22.57 10.50 -14.66
N GLY A 401 -23.42 11.49 -14.31
CA GLY A 401 -23.23 12.87 -14.74
C GLY A 401 -23.49 13.07 -16.23
N HIS A 402 -22.85 14.06 -16.79
CA HIS A 402 -23.09 14.48 -18.18
C HIS A 402 -22.33 13.65 -19.22
N ASN A 403 -21.43 12.79 -18.83
CA ASN A 403 -20.61 11.95 -19.71
C ASN A 403 -20.09 12.71 -20.96
N GLN A 404 -19.52 13.91 -20.74
CA GLN A 404 -19.02 14.83 -21.76
C GLN A 404 -20.10 15.30 -22.77
N ASN A 405 -21.38 15.24 -22.42
CA ASN A 405 -22.53 15.71 -23.21
C ASN A 405 -22.53 15.14 -24.66
N GLY A 406 -22.78 16.00 -25.64
CA GLY A 406 -22.79 15.65 -27.08
C GLY A 406 -21.42 15.66 -27.76
N CYS A 407 -20.31 15.60 -27.00
CA CYS A 407 -18.98 15.49 -27.57
C CYS A 407 -18.87 14.22 -28.42
N PRO A 408 -18.26 14.28 -29.62
CA PRO A 408 -18.04 13.07 -30.43
C PRO A 408 -17.17 12.06 -29.69
N ASN A 409 -17.48 10.78 -29.85
CA ASN A 409 -16.82 9.68 -29.11
C ASN A 409 -15.70 8.97 -29.92
N TYR A 410 -15.13 9.67 -30.90
CA TYR A 410 -14.04 9.15 -31.72
C TYR A 410 -12.99 10.24 -32.03
N TYR A 411 -11.78 9.82 -32.20
CA TYR A 411 -10.62 10.62 -32.59
C TYR A 411 -10.03 10.08 -33.91
N ARG A 412 -9.68 10.88 -34.90
CA ARG A 412 -9.80 12.35 -34.97
C ARG A 412 -11.19 12.74 -35.50
N ASN A 413 -11.63 13.96 -35.20
CA ASN A 413 -12.90 14.48 -35.72
C ASN A 413 -12.76 15.98 -36.08
N THR A 414 -13.76 16.50 -36.79
CA THR A 414 -13.83 17.93 -37.19
C THR A 414 -14.86 18.71 -36.36
N PHE A 415 -15.40 18.11 -35.30
CA PHE A 415 -16.44 18.68 -34.44
C PHE A 415 -15.88 19.36 -33.19
N HIS A 416 -14.59 19.68 -33.18
CA HIS A 416 -13.90 20.32 -32.03
C HIS A 416 -13.94 19.46 -30.76
N GLY A 417 -13.87 18.13 -30.88
CA GLY A 417 -13.66 17.23 -29.76
C GLY A 417 -12.27 17.41 -29.11
N PRO A 418 -11.98 16.72 -28.00
CA PRO A 418 -10.69 16.81 -27.35
C PRO A 418 -9.52 16.51 -28.29
N GLU A 419 -8.47 17.32 -28.23
CA GLU A 419 -7.28 17.20 -29.04
C GLU A 419 -6.03 16.91 -28.18
N VAL A 420 -5.06 16.21 -28.76
CA VAL A 420 -3.77 15.98 -28.11
C VAL A 420 -3.03 17.30 -27.90
N THR A 421 -2.16 17.34 -26.90
CA THR A 421 -1.31 18.51 -26.67
C THR A 421 -0.35 18.69 -27.85
N LYS A 422 0.10 19.93 -28.07
CA LYS A 422 1.08 20.22 -29.10
C LYS A 422 2.43 19.58 -28.80
N PRO A 423 3.24 19.26 -29.84
CA PRO A 423 4.55 18.61 -29.66
C PRO A 423 5.49 19.33 -28.68
N GLU A 424 5.51 20.67 -28.70
CA GLU A 424 6.30 21.49 -27.77
C GLU A 424 5.86 21.42 -26.30
N LYS A 425 4.68 20.84 -26.08
CA LYS A 425 4.13 20.55 -24.75
C LYS A 425 4.07 19.04 -24.47
N HIS A 426 4.92 18.30 -25.14
CA HIS A 426 4.95 16.86 -24.97
C HIS A 426 5.19 16.50 -23.52
N LEU A 427 4.37 15.60 -22.98
CA LEU A 427 4.33 15.29 -21.56
C LEU A 427 5.11 14.03 -21.20
N GLU A 428 5.49 13.24 -22.20
CA GLU A 428 6.24 12.00 -22.04
C GLU A 428 7.62 12.13 -22.66
N HIS A 429 8.62 11.60 -21.97
CA HIS A 429 9.99 11.54 -22.45
C HIS A 429 10.29 10.16 -23.02
N ALA A 430 10.66 10.10 -24.30
CA ALA A 430 11.03 8.84 -24.94
C ALA A 430 12.35 8.30 -24.40
N THR A 431 12.33 7.07 -23.89
CA THR A 431 13.54 6.32 -23.55
C THR A 431 13.70 5.18 -24.57
N PHE A 432 14.84 5.12 -25.22
CA PHE A 432 15.13 4.10 -26.23
C PHE A 432 15.91 2.95 -25.59
N GLU A 433 15.34 1.76 -25.62
CA GLU A 433 16.04 0.52 -25.36
C GLU A 433 15.79 -0.44 -26.51
N SER A 434 16.83 -1.06 -27.03
CA SER A 434 16.73 -2.07 -28.09
C SER A 434 17.30 -3.40 -27.61
N GLY A 435 16.66 -4.49 -27.99
CA GLY A 435 17.12 -5.81 -27.61
C GLY A 435 16.20 -6.93 -28.11
N MET A 436 16.63 -8.16 -27.93
CA MET A 436 15.82 -9.33 -28.25
C MET A 436 14.77 -9.56 -27.17
N ALA A 437 13.52 -9.70 -27.56
CA ALA A 437 12.44 -10.09 -26.64
C ALA A 437 12.56 -11.58 -26.28
N ALA A 438 12.94 -11.87 -25.04
CA ALA A 438 13.09 -13.22 -24.50
C ALA A 438 12.82 -13.23 -22.99
N ARG A 439 12.75 -14.43 -22.39
CA ARG A 439 12.82 -14.58 -20.94
C ARG A 439 14.29 -14.50 -20.51
N HIS A 440 14.60 -13.49 -19.71
CA HIS A 440 15.94 -13.29 -19.15
C HIS A 440 15.90 -13.56 -17.65
N GLU A 441 16.62 -14.58 -17.21
CA GLU A 441 16.76 -14.92 -15.80
C GLU A 441 17.87 -14.06 -15.17
N ALA A 442 17.62 -13.55 -13.96
CA ALA A 442 18.60 -12.79 -13.19
C ALA A 442 19.43 -13.75 -12.29
N ASN A 443 20.10 -14.72 -12.90
CA ASN A 443 20.84 -15.74 -12.17
C ASN A 443 22.15 -15.23 -11.53
N ASP A 444 22.68 -14.12 -12.03
CA ASP A 444 23.95 -13.53 -11.59
C ASP A 444 23.79 -12.48 -10.50
N ASP A 445 22.54 -12.19 -10.08
CA ASP A 445 22.29 -11.18 -9.08
C ASP A 445 22.70 -11.63 -7.67
N ASP A 446 23.53 -10.84 -7.03
CA ASP A 446 23.91 -11.03 -5.64
C ASP A 446 22.71 -10.83 -4.69
N ASN A 447 22.28 -11.91 -4.06
CA ASN A 447 21.16 -11.92 -3.13
C ASN A 447 21.56 -11.70 -1.66
N PHE A 448 22.85 -11.58 -1.35
CA PHE A 448 23.34 -11.66 0.05
C PHE A 448 24.16 -10.47 0.50
N SER A 449 24.85 -9.72 -0.35
CA SER A 449 25.71 -8.60 0.06
C SER A 449 24.93 -7.48 0.74
N GLN A 450 23.79 -7.05 0.20
CA GLN A 450 22.97 -6.01 0.86
C GLN A 450 22.29 -6.53 2.14
N PRO A 451 21.70 -7.74 2.21
CA PRO A 451 21.27 -8.36 3.47
C PRO A 451 22.36 -8.47 4.53
N ARG A 452 23.60 -8.78 4.12
CA ARG A 452 24.76 -8.83 5.03
C ARG A 452 25.04 -7.45 5.63
N VAL A 453 25.03 -6.39 4.81
CA VAL A 453 25.18 -5.01 5.31
C VAL A 453 24.05 -4.66 6.28
N PHE A 454 22.80 -5.04 5.96
CA PHE A 454 21.66 -4.83 6.86
C PHE A 454 21.88 -5.51 8.21
N TYR A 455 22.25 -6.80 8.22
CA TYR A 455 22.49 -7.56 9.45
C TYR A 455 23.68 -7.02 10.26
N GLN A 456 24.83 -6.80 9.60
CA GLN A 456 26.08 -6.46 10.28
C GLN A 456 26.25 -4.98 10.64
N LYS A 457 25.64 -4.05 9.84
CA LYS A 457 25.90 -2.60 9.94
C LYS A 457 24.68 -1.78 10.30
N VAL A 458 23.47 -2.24 9.96
CA VAL A 458 22.24 -1.49 10.22
C VAL A 458 21.59 -1.92 11.53
N LEU A 459 21.60 -3.23 11.82
CA LEU A 459 21.08 -3.76 13.09
C LEU A 459 22.15 -3.64 14.18
N ASP A 460 21.75 -3.16 15.36
CA ASP A 460 22.53 -3.27 16.58
C ASP A 460 22.41 -4.69 17.19
N ASP A 461 23.07 -4.94 18.32
CA ASP A 461 23.07 -6.26 18.97
C ASP A 461 21.66 -6.70 19.38
N ARG A 462 20.83 -5.78 19.87
CA ARG A 462 19.43 -6.06 20.23
C ARG A 462 18.62 -6.43 18.99
N GLY A 463 18.74 -5.64 17.93
CA GLY A 463 18.03 -5.89 16.67
C GLY A 463 18.43 -7.23 16.04
N ARG A 464 19.71 -7.63 16.11
CA ARG A 464 20.17 -8.96 15.67
C ARG A 464 19.58 -10.09 16.53
N ALA A 465 19.55 -9.91 17.84
CA ALA A 465 18.96 -10.90 18.76
C ALA A 465 17.46 -11.09 18.49
N HIS A 466 16.70 -9.98 18.31
CA HIS A 466 15.29 -10.01 17.96
C HIS A 466 15.05 -10.66 16.59
N LEU A 467 15.86 -10.34 15.59
CA LEU A 467 15.77 -10.96 14.27
C LEU A 467 15.90 -12.47 14.35
N ILE A 468 16.92 -12.97 15.05
CA ILE A 468 17.14 -14.41 15.26
C ILE A 468 15.94 -15.03 15.97
N GLN A 469 15.49 -14.41 17.07
CA GLN A 469 14.36 -14.91 17.85
C GLN A 469 13.07 -15.00 16.99
N ASN A 470 12.73 -13.95 16.27
CA ASN A 470 11.53 -13.89 15.43
C ASN A 470 11.56 -14.94 14.31
N ILE A 471 12.73 -15.17 13.69
CA ILE A 471 12.91 -16.20 12.66
C ILE A 471 12.73 -17.59 13.28
N VAL A 472 13.39 -17.86 14.40
CA VAL A 472 13.30 -19.15 15.10
C VAL A 472 11.86 -19.45 15.50
N GLU A 473 11.16 -18.49 16.13
CA GLU A 473 9.77 -18.66 16.57
C GLU A 473 8.81 -19.01 15.43
N HIS A 474 9.04 -18.49 14.23
CA HIS A 474 8.18 -18.78 13.10
C HIS A 474 8.63 -20.04 12.36
N LEU A 475 9.93 -20.22 12.13
CA LEU A 475 10.47 -21.35 11.39
C LEU A 475 10.30 -22.68 12.14
N GLN A 476 10.36 -22.70 13.48
CA GLN A 476 10.10 -23.88 14.29
C GLN A 476 8.65 -24.41 14.20
N GLN A 477 7.71 -23.62 13.67
CA GLN A 477 6.35 -24.07 13.43
C GLN A 477 6.22 -24.91 12.16
N CYS A 478 7.27 -24.94 11.30
CA CYS A 478 7.31 -25.84 10.16
C CYS A 478 7.40 -27.30 10.64
N THR A 479 6.59 -28.15 10.03
CA THR A 479 6.58 -29.59 10.33
C THR A 479 7.58 -30.37 9.48
N ASP A 480 8.00 -29.82 8.34
CA ASP A 480 8.99 -30.41 7.45
C ASP A 480 10.41 -29.92 7.79
N LYS A 481 11.27 -30.86 8.24
CA LYS A 481 12.66 -30.56 8.60
C LYS A 481 13.54 -30.20 7.40
N ASP A 482 13.21 -30.66 6.21
CA ASP A 482 13.93 -30.30 4.99
C ASP A 482 13.74 -28.81 4.68
N ILE A 483 12.51 -28.30 4.79
CA ILE A 483 12.22 -26.87 4.64
C ILE A 483 13.04 -26.04 5.64
N ILE A 484 13.07 -26.45 6.92
CA ILE A 484 13.85 -25.76 7.95
C ILE A 484 15.34 -25.74 7.57
N SER A 485 15.89 -26.88 7.17
CA SER A 485 17.31 -27.00 6.81
C SER A 485 17.67 -26.14 5.60
N ARG A 486 16.85 -26.14 4.56
CA ARG A 486 17.06 -25.32 3.36
C ARG A 486 16.95 -23.82 3.67
N ALA A 487 15.96 -23.42 4.46
CA ALA A 487 15.81 -22.01 4.86
C ALA A 487 17.02 -21.52 5.68
N VAL A 488 17.50 -22.30 6.63
CA VAL A 488 18.71 -21.98 7.42
C VAL A 488 19.95 -21.94 6.52
N ALA A 489 20.07 -22.83 5.54
CA ALA A 489 21.17 -22.81 4.58
C ALA A 489 21.20 -21.52 3.73
N VAL A 490 20.03 -21.04 3.28
CA VAL A 490 19.94 -19.76 2.59
C VAL A 490 20.36 -18.61 3.50
N LEU A 491 19.84 -18.54 4.72
CA LEU A 491 20.14 -17.48 5.69
C LEU A 491 21.63 -17.47 6.11
N ALA A 492 22.28 -18.63 6.17
CA ALA A 492 23.70 -18.73 6.48
C ALA A 492 24.64 -18.06 5.45
N ASN A 493 24.16 -17.80 4.23
CA ASN A 493 24.92 -17.02 3.25
C ASN A 493 24.97 -15.51 3.58
N VAL A 494 24.11 -15.04 4.46
CA VAL A 494 24.15 -13.64 4.95
C VAL A 494 25.33 -13.44 5.89
N ASP A 495 25.46 -14.31 6.90
CA ASP A 495 26.52 -14.25 7.89
C ASP A 495 26.69 -15.61 8.56
N ASP A 496 27.96 -16.03 8.78
CA ASP A 496 28.30 -17.36 9.31
C ASP A 496 27.83 -17.56 10.75
N ASP A 497 27.94 -16.52 11.58
CA ASP A 497 27.49 -16.58 12.96
C ASP A 497 25.97 -16.62 13.05
N PHE A 498 25.30 -15.80 12.24
CA PHE A 498 23.85 -15.83 12.10
C PHE A 498 23.33 -17.22 11.72
N GLY A 499 23.93 -17.85 10.70
CA GLY A 499 23.58 -19.21 10.28
C GLY A 499 23.79 -20.24 11.39
N ARG A 500 24.94 -20.18 12.11
CA ARG A 500 25.23 -21.08 13.24
C ARG A 500 24.22 -20.93 14.37
N GLN A 501 23.85 -19.71 14.74
CA GLN A 501 22.87 -19.48 15.80
C GLN A 501 21.50 -20.03 15.44
N LEU A 502 21.04 -19.85 14.19
CA LEU A 502 19.77 -20.41 13.71
C LEU A 502 19.82 -21.94 13.71
N ALA A 503 20.89 -22.54 13.16
CA ALA A 503 21.06 -23.99 13.10
C ALA A 503 21.04 -24.65 14.50
N THR A 504 21.73 -24.03 15.45
CA THR A 504 21.78 -24.50 16.85
C THR A 504 20.40 -24.47 17.51
N ARG A 505 19.68 -23.33 17.38
CA ARG A 505 18.35 -23.16 18.01
C ARG A 505 17.27 -24.01 17.38
N LEU A 506 17.39 -24.34 16.09
CA LEU A 506 16.44 -25.14 15.33
C LEU A 506 16.82 -26.63 15.25
N ASN A 507 17.97 -26.99 15.81
CA ASN A 507 18.53 -28.35 15.80
C ASN A 507 18.62 -28.94 14.37
N VAL A 508 19.23 -28.19 13.46
CA VAL A 508 19.51 -28.61 12.08
C VAL A 508 21.02 -28.48 11.78
N ASN A 509 21.49 -29.29 10.84
CA ASN A 509 22.86 -29.22 10.38
C ASN A 509 23.01 -28.17 9.27
N LEU A 510 24.06 -27.34 9.38
CA LEU A 510 24.45 -26.50 8.24
C LEU A 510 25.14 -27.37 7.18
N PRO A 511 24.76 -27.23 5.90
CA PRO A 511 25.53 -27.87 4.83
C PRO A 511 26.96 -27.28 4.84
N LYS A 512 27.95 -28.16 4.55
CA LYS A 512 29.33 -27.70 4.34
C LYS A 512 29.32 -26.71 3.16
N LYS A 513 29.90 -25.52 3.36
CA LYS A 513 30.16 -24.60 2.24
C LYS A 513 31.13 -25.30 1.28
N HIS A 514 30.73 -25.48 0.05
CA HIS A 514 31.60 -25.92 -1.05
C HIS A 514 32.39 -24.78 -1.64
#